data_2a8ae3a40058b002177b869ba148cba3
#
_entry.id   2a8ae3a40058b002177b869ba148cba3
#
_cell.length_a   1.000
_cell.length_b   1.000
_cell.length_c   1.000
_cell.angle_alpha   90.00
_cell.angle_beta   90.00
_cell.angle_gamma   90.00
#
_symmetry.space_group_name_H-M   'P 1'
#
loop_
_entity.id
_entity.type
_entity.pdbx_description
1 polymer ?
#
loop_
_entity_poly.entity_id
_entity_poly.type
_entity_poly.pdbx_seq_one_letter_code
_entity_poly.pdbx_strand_id
1 'polypeptide(L)'
;MDIINIISIVLVILLVISVVIMFRKERNAKNEIINKIKRDYELKAVSLKQTVPLRIQACERLLFYIERIQFPVLVKRVFYPGISRDDLQFSILQNVQDEFEHNLAQRLYVSETTWKLIVLAKEEVLQNVNAVFNDNPDAAVAMIAQKIASFENPMGEKAVVNIKNEFNSL
;
A
#
# COMPACT_ATOMS: atom_id res chain seq x y z
N MET A 1 28.06 -75.40 -15.21
CA MET A 1 27.08 -74.37 -14.76
C MET A 1 26.01 -74.33 -15.82
N ASP A 2 24.80 -74.76 -15.48
CA ASP A 2 23.73 -74.96 -16.45
C ASP A 2 23.25 -73.65 -17.02
N ILE A 3 22.97 -73.58 -18.31
CA ILE A 3 22.52 -72.39 -19.06
C ILE A 3 21.37 -71.70 -18.32
N ILE A 4 20.52 -72.49 -17.68
CA ILE A 4 19.35 -72.03 -16.87
C ILE A 4 19.82 -71.16 -15.69
N ASN A 5 20.91 -71.53 -15.00
CA ASN A 5 21.43 -70.78 -13.88
C ASN A 5 22.02 -69.41 -14.31
N ILE A 6 22.64 -69.38 -15.50
CA ILE A 6 23.19 -68.11 -16.05
C ILE A 6 22.04 -67.17 -16.41
N ILE A 7 20.96 -67.68 -17.05
CA ILE A 7 19.77 -66.88 -17.39
C ILE A 7 19.08 -66.32 -16.15
N SER A 8 18.95 -67.12 -15.07
CA SER A 8 18.33 -66.64 -13.83
C SER A 8 19.15 -65.55 -13.14
N ILE A 9 20.46 -65.64 -13.13
CA ILE A 9 21.35 -64.62 -12.58
C ILE A 9 21.23 -63.31 -13.38
N VAL A 10 21.21 -63.36 -14.70
CA VAL A 10 21.02 -62.20 -15.57
C VAL A 10 19.69 -61.51 -15.32
N LEU A 11 18.61 -62.28 -15.19
CA LEU A 11 17.28 -61.76 -14.85
C LEU A 11 17.23 -61.06 -13.51
N VAL A 12 17.85 -61.62 -12.49
CA VAL A 12 17.92 -60.98 -11.16
C VAL A 12 18.71 -59.69 -11.23
N ILE A 13 19.85 -59.65 -11.95
CA ILE A 13 20.64 -58.41 -12.10
C ILE A 13 19.81 -57.33 -12.83
N LEU A 14 19.09 -57.64 -13.89
CA LEU A 14 18.24 -56.70 -14.60
C LEU A 14 17.12 -56.15 -13.69
N LEU A 15 16.53 -57.01 -12.86
CA LEU A 15 15.52 -56.61 -11.91
C LEU A 15 16.06 -55.63 -10.84
N VAL A 16 17.24 -55.92 -10.29
CA VAL A 16 17.91 -55.02 -9.34
C VAL A 16 18.24 -53.65 -9.98
N ILE A 17 18.75 -53.67 -11.23
CA ILE A 17 19.05 -52.44 -11.96
C ILE A 17 17.74 -51.62 -12.16
N SER A 18 16.66 -52.25 -12.56
CA SER A 18 15.37 -51.58 -12.80
C SER A 18 14.83 -50.91 -11.50
N VAL A 19 14.92 -51.60 -10.38
CA VAL A 19 14.53 -51.08 -9.04
C VAL A 19 15.41 -49.88 -8.67
N VAL A 20 16.74 -49.97 -8.86
CA VAL A 20 17.66 -48.86 -8.57
C VAL A 20 17.33 -47.64 -9.42
N ILE A 21 17.05 -47.83 -10.72
CA ILE A 21 16.67 -46.72 -11.62
C ILE A 21 15.34 -46.08 -11.16
N MET A 22 14.37 -46.88 -10.78
CA MET A 22 13.08 -46.40 -10.28
C MET A 22 13.26 -45.54 -9.00
N PHE A 23 14.02 -46.02 -8.02
CA PHE A 23 14.31 -45.25 -6.81
C PHE A 23 15.11 -43.96 -7.08
N ARG A 24 16.07 -44.00 -8.01
CA ARG A 24 16.80 -42.80 -8.41
C ARG A 24 15.90 -41.78 -9.08
N LYS A 25 14.97 -42.20 -9.96
CA LYS A 25 14.01 -41.33 -10.63
C LYS A 25 13.05 -40.67 -9.63
N GLU A 26 12.52 -41.43 -8.67
CA GLU A 26 11.65 -40.90 -7.60
C GLU A 26 12.39 -39.90 -6.72
N ARG A 27 13.61 -40.21 -6.31
CA ARG A 27 14.42 -39.29 -5.49
C ARG A 27 14.76 -38.01 -6.22
N ASN A 28 15.09 -38.10 -7.51
CA ASN A 28 15.37 -36.92 -8.33
C ASN A 28 14.13 -36.04 -8.50
N ALA A 29 12.95 -36.62 -8.73
CA ALA A 29 11.70 -35.90 -8.81
C ALA A 29 11.37 -35.17 -7.48
N LYS A 30 11.55 -35.84 -6.33
CA LYS A 30 11.36 -35.22 -5.01
C LYS A 30 12.35 -34.06 -4.79
N ASN A 31 13.62 -34.24 -5.16
CA ASN A 31 14.64 -33.21 -5.02
C ASN A 31 14.34 -31.99 -5.92
N GLU A 32 13.83 -32.21 -7.12
CA GLU A 32 13.44 -31.13 -8.03
C GLU A 32 12.28 -30.28 -7.44
N ILE A 33 11.26 -30.95 -6.87
CA ILE A 33 10.16 -30.26 -6.18
C ILE A 33 10.67 -29.45 -4.99
N ILE A 34 11.53 -30.06 -4.14
CA ILE A 34 12.11 -29.36 -2.98
C ILE A 34 12.91 -28.15 -3.41
N ASN A 35 13.75 -28.29 -4.46
CA ASN A 35 14.57 -27.19 -4.97
C ASN A 35 13.71 -26.07 -5.59
N LYS A 36 12.59 -26.41 -6.22
CA LYS A 36 11.63 -25.43 -6.74
C LYS A 36 10.99 -24.63 -5.59
N ILE A 37 10.47 -25.34 -4.58
CA ILE A 37 9.89 -24.72 -3.40
C ILE A 37 10.89 -23.79 -2.70
N LYS A 38 12.14 -24.26 -2.52
CA LYS A 38 13.20 -23.45 -1.89
C LYS A 38 13.49 -22.18 -2.68
N ARG A 39 13.61 -22.26 -4.00
CA ARG A 39 13.80 -21.09 -4.88
C ARG A 39 12.62 -20.11 -4.77
N ASP A 40 11.38 -20.61 -4.76
CA ASP A 40 10.19 -19.77 -4.63
C ASP A 40 10.16 -19.02 -3.28
N TYR A 41 10.59 -19.69 -2.20
CA TYR A 41 10.74 -19.07 -0.88
C TYR A 41 11.84 -18.00 -0.87
N GLU A 42 13.00 -18.28 -1.46
CA GLU A 42 14.11 -17.33 -1.55
C GLU A 42 13.72 -16.09 -2.36
N LEU A 43 13.05 -16.27 -3.51
CA LEU A 43 12.54 -15.17 -4.33
C LEU A 43 11.50 -14.31 -3.58
N LYS A 44 10.57 -14.95 -2.86
CA LYS A 44 9.61 -14.23 -1.99
C LYS A 44 10.32 -13.44 -0.90
N ALA A 45 11.28 -14.06 -0.21
CA ALA A 45 12.02 -13.38 0.86
C ALA A 45 12.79 -12.16 0.34
N VAL A 46 13.42 -12.25 -0.84
CA VAL A 46 14.11 -11.13 -1.48
C VAL A 46 13.10 -10.04 -1.88
N SER A 47 11.97 -10.41 -2.49
CA SER A 47 10.92 -9.47 -2.87
C SER A 47 10.37 -8.72 -1.66
N LEU A 48 10.02 -9.43 -0.57
CA LEU A 48 9.55 -8.81 0.67
C LEU A 48 10.59 -7.86 1.26
N LYS A 49 11.86 -8.26 1.28
CA LYS A 49 12.96 -7.42 1.80
C LYS A 49 13.09 -6.10 1.05
N GLN A 50 12.73 -6.08 -0.26
CA GLN A 50 12.76 -4.86 -1.07
C GLN A 50 11.46 -4.05 -0.96
N THR A 51 10.29 -4.70 -0.86
CA THR A 51 8.99 -4.02 -0.91
C THR A 51 8.53 -3.51 0.45
N VAL A 52 8.85 -4.20 1.56
CA VAL A 52 8.43 -3.77 2.91
C VAL A 52 8.91 -2.37 3.26
N PRO A 53 10.17 -1.96 3.04
CA PRO A 53 10.60 -0.59 3.30
C PRO A 53 9.84 0.46 2.49
N LEU A 54 9.51 0.16 1.23
CA LEU A 54 8.72 1.06 0.38
C LEU A 54 7.27 1.20 0.87
N ARG A 55 6.68 0.11 1.37
CA ARG A 55 5.34 0.13 1.97
C ARG A 55 5.32 0.92 3.28
N ILE A 56 6.33 0.76 4.13
CA ILE A 56 6.49 1.58 5.33
C ILE A 56 6.56 3.06 4.96
N GLN A 57 7.43 3.43 4.02
CA GLN A 57 7.57 4.80 3.55
C GLN A 57 6.26 5.36 2.97
N ALA A 58 5.50 4.53 2.24
CA ALA A 58 4.20 4.94 1.72
C ALA A 58 3.19 5.22 2.84
N CYS A 59 3.11 4.36 3.85
CA CYS A 59 2.25 4.59 5.02
C CYS A 59 2.62 5.89 5.75
N GLU A 60 3.91 6.15 5.99
CA GLU A 60 4.39 7.37 6.61
C GLU A 60 4.00 8.61 5.80
N ARG A 61 4.24 8.60 4.48
CA ARG A 61 3.91 9.72 3.60
C ARG A 61 2.42 9.99 3.53
N LEU A 62 1.59 8.96 3.48
CA LEU A 62 0.13 9.11 3.49
C LEU A 62 -0.38 9.61 4.84
N LEU A 63 0.22 9.21 5.95
CA LEU A 63 -0.07 9.77 7.26
C LEU A 63 0.23 11.26 7.29
N PHE A 64 1.42 11.69 6.85
CA PHE A 64 1.76 13.10 6.74
C PHE A 64 0.81 13.86 5.82
N TYR A 65 0.40 13.27 4.70
CA TYR A 65 -0.58 13.87 3.81
C TYR A 65 -1.88 14.18 4.55
N ILE A 66 -2.46 13.21 5.28
CA ILE A 66 -3.71 13.42 6.03
C ILE A 66 -3.55 14.50 7.08
N GLU A 67 -2.44 14.53 7.82
CA GLU A 67 -2.15 15.57 8.81
C GLU A 67 -2.05 16.96 8.17
N ARG A 68 -1.50 17.06 6.97
CA ARG A 68 -1.31 18.33 6.25
C ARG A 68 -2.59 18.90 5.66
N ILE A 69 -3.58 18.06 5.36
CA ILE A 69 -4.89 18.50 4.86
C ILE A 69 -5.93 18.69 5.96
N GLN A 70 -5.58 18.57 7.24
CA GLN A 70 -6.47 18.92 8.35
C GLN A 70 -6.85 20.40 8.29
N PHE A 71 -8.12 20.71 8.51
CA PHE A 71 -8.65 22.07 8.35
C PHE A 71 -7.86 23.14 9.12
N PRO A 72 -7.52 22.96 10.42
CA PRO A 72 -6.73 23.94 11.15
C PRO A 72 -5.34 24.16 10.53
N VAL A 73 -4.72 23.07 10.02
CA VAL A 73 -3.38 23.12 9.43
C VAL A 73 -3.41 23.87 8.11
N LEU A 74 -4.42 23.60 7.26
CA LEU A 74 -4.61 24.31 5.99
C LEU A 74 -4.80 25.80 6.20
N VAL A 75 -5.73 26.18 7.08
CA VAL A 75 -6.00 27.59 7.37
C VAL A 75 -4.74 28.27 7.91
N LYS A 76 -4.05 27.69 8.88
CA LYS A 76 -2.80 28.23 9.45
C LYS A 76 -1.72 28.45 8.39
N ARG A 77 -1.70 27.63 7.35
CA ARG A 77 -0.69 27.70 6.28
C ARG A 77 -0.94 28.82 5.29
N VAL A 78 -2.21 29.06 4.96
CA VAL A 78 -2.58 29.96 3.85
C VAL A 78 -3.18 31.28 4.29
N PHE A 79 -3.79 31.36 5.49
CA PHE A 79 -4.42 32.57 5.96
C PHE A 79 -3.40 33.60 6.45
N TYR A 80 -3.54 34.84 5.99
CA TYR A 80 -2.84 36.02 6.49
C TYR A 80 -3.78 37.23 6.50
N PRO A 81 -3.56 38.22 7.37
CA PRO A 81 -4.36 39.45 7.40
C PRO A 81 -4.31 40.18 6.05
N GLY A 82 -5.50 40.46 5.50
CA GLY A 82 -5.63 41.15 4.19
C GLY A 82 -5.74 40.22 2.98
N ILE A 83 -5.70 38.90 3.14
CA ILE A 83 -5.98 37.98 2.04
C ILE A 83 -7.39 38.19 1.51
N SER A 84 -7.55 38.17 0.18
CA SER A 84 -8.89 38.23 -0.41
C SER A 84 -9.66 36.92 -0.20
N ARG A 85 -10.99 36.98 -0.35
CA ARG A 85 -11.86 35.81 -0.23
C ARG A 85 -11.50 34.75 -1.26
N ASP A 86 -11.36 35.17 -2.51
CA ASP A 86 -11.07 34.28 -3.64
C ASP A 86 -9.67 33.65 -3.51
N ASP A 87 -8.68 34.46 -3.06
CA ASP A 87 -7.33 33.96 -2.84
C ASP A 87 -7.29 32.94 -1.71
N LEU A 88 -8.06 33.14 -0.62
CA LEU A 88 -8.13 32.19 0.48
C LEU A 88 -8.73 30.85 0.00
N GLN A 89 -9.87 30.90 -0.70
CA GLN A 89 -10.50 29.69 -1.23
C GLN A 89 -9.55 28.96 -2.20
N PHE A 90 -9.04 29.68 -3.18
CA PHE A 90 -8.10 29.12 -4.17
C PHE A 90 -6.88 28.48 -3.51
N SER A 91 -6.25 29.20 -2.56
CA SER A 91 -5.05 28.70 -1.88
C SER A 91 -5.30 27.45 -1.05
N ILE A 92 -6.45 27.33 -0.36
CA ILE A 92 -6.80 26.12 0.38
C ILE A 92 -7.00 24.94 -0.60
N LEU A 93 -7.83 25.13 -1.63
CA LEU A 93 -8.13 24.07 -2.60
C LEU A 93 -6.87 23.60 -3.34
N GLN A 94 -6.03 24.54 -3.75
CA GLN A 94 -4.77 24.26 -4.44
C GLN A 94 -3.79 23.50 -3.52
N ASN A 95 -3.64 23.92 -2.25
CA ASN A 95 -2.79 23.20 -1.29
C ASN A 95 -3.23 21.74 -1.11
N VAL A 96 -4.54 21.48 -1.00
CA VAL A 96 -5.06 20.11 -0.88
C VAL A 96 -4.74 19.28 -2.12
N GLN A 97 -4.91 19.88 -3.30
CA GLN A 97 -4.64 19.20 -4.56
C GLN A 97 -3.14 18.92 -4.75
N ASP A 98 -2.29 19.89 -4.50
CA ASP A 98 -0.83 19.76 -4.62
C ASP A 98 -0.29 18.66 -3.68
N GLU A 99 -0.76 18.65 -2.42
CA GLU A 99 -0.38 17.62 -1.46
C GLU A 99 -0.83 16.22 -1.91
N PHE A 100 -2.01 16.12 -2.51
CA PHE A 100 -2.51 14.86 -3.05
C PHE A 100 -1.66 14.38 -4.22
N GLU A 101 -1.35 15.26 -5.18
CA GLU A 101 -0.55 14.93 -6.35
C GLU A 101 0.87 14.47 -5.99
N HIS A 102 1.49 15.10 -4.99
CA HIS A 102 2.80 14.69 -4.47
C HIS A 102 2.79 13.27 -3.88
N ASN A 103 1.62 12.75 -3.53
CA ASN A 103 1.47 11.43 -2.90
C ASN A 103 0.84 10.36 -3.82
N LEU A 104 0.52 10.68 -5.08
CA LEU A 104 -0.12 9.74 -6.02
C LEU A 104 0.62 8.41 -6.17
N ALA A 105 1.96 8.45 -6.22
CA ALA A 105 2.78 7.26 -6.38
C ALA A 105 2.67 6.27 -5.21
N GLN A 106 2.24 6.73 -4.02
CA GLN A 106 2.08 5.88 -2.85
C GLN A 106 0.96 4.83 -3.02
N ARG A 107 0.03 5.07 -3.95
CA ARG A 107 -1.02 4.12 -4.32
C ARG A 107 -0.46 2.74 -4.71
N LEU A 108 0.75 2.67 -5.24
CA LEU A 108 1.40 1.40 -5.62
C LEU A 108 1.71 0.49 -4.43
N TYR A 109 1.83 1.05 -3.23
CA TYR A 109 2.37 0.37 -2.05
C TYR A 109 1.36 0.14 -0.94
N VAL A 110 0.15 0.67 -1.08
CA VAL A 110 -0.93 0.51 -0.10
C VAL A 110 -2.12 -0.24 -0.70
N SER A 111 -2.99 -0.75 0.17
CA SER A 111 -4.22 -1.43 -0.27
C SER A 111 -5.18 -0.47 -0.96
N GLU A 112 -6.03 -1.01 -1.83
CA GLU A 112 -7.09 -0.24 -2.49
C GLU A 112 -8.07 0.38 -1.47
N THR A 113 -8.27 -0.28 -0.32
CA THR A 113 -9.11 0.24 0.77
C THR A 113 -8.49 1.48 1.39
N THR A 114 -7.20 1.44 1.72
CA THR A 114 -6.46 2.60 2.22
C THR A 114 -6.52 3.74 1.22
N TRP A 115 -6.24 3.47 -0.05
CA TRP A 115 -6.27 4.50 -1.09
C TRP A 115 -7.65 5.16 -1.25
N LYS A 116 -8.73 4.39 -1.22
CA LYS A 116 -10.10 4.93 -1.25
C LYS A 116 -10.38 5.88 -0.09
N LEU A 117 -9.93 5.54 1.12
CA LEU A 117 -10.10 6.42 2.28
C LEU A 117 -9.29 7.71 2.13
N ILE A 118 -8.09 7.67 1.56
CA ILE A 118 -7.28 8.85 1.22
C ILE A 118 -8.04 9.78 0.26
N VAL A 119 -8.62 9.21 -0.79
CA VAL A 119 -9.43 9.99 -1.76
C VAL A 119 -10.66 10.60 -1.10
N LEU A 120 -11.38 9.82 -0.29
CA LEU A 120 -12.57 10.31 0.43
C LEU A 120 -12.22 11.43 1.41
N ALA A 121 -11.10 11.32 2.12
CA ALA A 121 -10.62 12.37 3.02
C ALA A 121 -10.32 13.67 2.27
N LYS A 122 -9.71 13.59 1.09
CA LYS A 122 -9.51 14.74 0.21
C LYS A 122 -10.83 15.37 -0.20
N GLU A 123 -11.75 14.58 -0.72
CA GLU A 123 -13.04 15.06 -1.20
C GLU A 123 -13.86 15.71 -0.09
N GLU A 124 -13.84 15.16 1.12
CA GLU A 124 -14.49 15.73 2.30
C GLU A 124 -13.96 17.15 2.59
N VAL A 125 -12.64 17.34 2.55
CA VAL A 125 -12.04 18.67 2.75
C VAL A 125 -12.47 19.64 1.66
N LEU A 126 -12.38 19.24 0.37
CA LEU A 126 -12.77 20.10 -0.75
C LEU A 126 -14.25 20.51 -0.70
N GLN A 127 -15.13 19.55 -0.38
CA GLN A 127 -16.57 19.81 -0.26
C GLN A 127 -16.89 20.77 0.89
N ASN A 128 -16.33 20.54 2.08
CA ASN A 128 -16.56 21.38 3.24
C ASN A 128 -16.04 22.81 3.03
N VAL A 129 -14.87 22.97 2.45
CA VAL A 129 -14.33 24.29 2.11
C VAL A 129 -15.26 25.01 1.14
N ASN A 130 -15.65 24.39 0.04
CA ASN A 130 -16.57 24.99 -0.93
C ASN A 130 -17.93 25.34 -0.32
N ALA A 131 -18.49 24.48 0.52
CA ALA A 131 -19.75 24.73 1.23
C ALA A 131 -19.67 25.98 2.11
N VAL A 132 -18.60 26.14 2.90
CA VAL A 132 -18.43 27.33 3.75
C VAL A 132 -18.40 28.61 2.92
N PHE A 133 -17.72 28.62 1.80
CA PHE A 133 -17.68 29.79 0.91
C PHE A 133 -19.03 30.07 0.28
N ASN A 134 -19.76 29.07 -0.17
CA ASN A 134 -21.08 29.23 -0.81
C ASN A 134 -22.16 29.70 0.17
N ASP A 135 -22.15 29.12 1.40
CA ASP A 135 -23.17 29.41 2.40
C ASP A 135 -22.97 30.76 3.12
N ASN A 136 -21.81 31.41 2.95
CA ASN A 136 -21.48 32.64 3.66
C ASN A 136 -20.95 33.71 2.68
N PRO A 137 -21.75 34.17 1.68
CA PRO A 137 -21.28 35.05 0.62
C PRO A 137 -20.73 36.39 1.13
N ASP A 138 -21.37 36.97 2.16
CA ASP A 138 -21.05 38.29 2.71
C ASP A 138 -20.20 38.26 4.00
N ALA A 139 -19.76 37.06 4.42
CA ALA A 139 -19.01 36.95 5.66
C ALA A 139 -17.60 37.49 5.53
N ALA A 140 -17.10 38.11 6.61
CA ALA A 140 -15.69 38.53 6.66
C ALA A 140 -14.74 37.33 6.52
N VAL A 141 -13.65 37.51 5.77
CA VAL A 141 -12.70 36.44 5.42
C VAL A 141 -12.13 35.77 6.68
N ALA A 142 -11.87 36.53 7.75
CA ALA A 142 -11.42 35.97 9.02
C ALA A 142 -12.44 35.02 9.68
N MET A 143 -13.76 35.32 9.54
CA MET A 143 -14.82 34.44 10.05
C MET A 143 -14.90 33.14 9.23
N ILE A 144 -14.74 33.25 7.91
CA ILE A 144 -14.68 32.07 7.02
C ILE A 144 -13.50 31.18 7.41
N ALA A 145 -12.32 31.77 7.58
CA ALA A 145 -11.10 31.05 7.99
C ALA A 145 -11.30 30.34 9.35
N GLN A 146 -11.90 31.03 10.33
CA GLN A 146 -12.20 30.44 11.64
C GLN A 146 -13.21 29.29 11.53
N LYS A 147 -14.27 29.47 10.72
CA LYS A 147 -15.28 28.41 10.49
C LYS A 147 -14.66 27.19 9.83
N ILE A 148 -13.83 27.37 8.81
CA ILE A 148 -13.10 26.25 8.17
C ILE A 148 -12.20 25.55 9.19
N ALA A 149 -11.43 26.30 9.99
CA ALA A 149 -10.53 25.72 10.99
C ALA A 149 -11.26 24.93 12.11
N SER A 150 -12.57 25.12 12.28
CA SER A 150 -13.35 24.39 13.28
C SER A 150 -13.91 23.05 12.80
N PHE A 151 -13.76 22.71 11.52
CA PHE A 151 -14.20 21.41 11.01
C PHE A 151 -13.29 20.28 11.43
N GLU A 152 -13.89 19.11 11.56
CA GLU A 152 -13.23 17.82 11.68
C GLU A 152 -13.22 17.13 10.32
N ASN A 153 -12.28 16.20 10.13
CA ASN A 153 -12.18 15.36 8.93
C ASN A 153 -12.34 13.87 9.30
N PRO A 154 -13.58 13.39 9.51
CA PRO A 154 -13.85 12.01 9.89
C PRO A 154 -13.30 10.97 8.89
N MET A 155 -13.28 11.28 7.60
CA MET A 155 -12.68 10.36 6.61
C MET A 155 -11.16 10.34 6.73
N GLY A 156 -10.54 11.46 7.08
CA GLY A 156 -9.12 11.52 7.42
C GLY A 156 -8.78 10.65 8.63
N GLU A 157 -9.58 10.71 9.69
CA GLU A 157 -9.39 9.85 10.86
C GLU A 157 -9.51 8.36 10.52
N LYS A 158 -10.52 7.98 9.73
CA LYS A 158 -10.67 6.59 9.24
C LYS A 158 -9.48 6.16 8.39
N ALA A 159 -8.96 7.06 7.55
CA ALA A 159 -7.77 6.80 6.75
C ALA A 159 -6.55 6.53 7.64
N VAL A 160 -6.33 7.35 8.68
CA VAL A 160 -5.24 7.17 9.66
C VAL A 160 -5.32 5.80 10.35
N VAL A 161 -6.52 5.42 10.83
CA VAL A 161 -6.71 4.10 11.46
C VAL A 161 -6.37 2.97 10.49
N ASN A 162 -6.83 3.09 9.24
CA ASN A 162 -6.59 2.04 8.24
C ASN A 162 -5.10 1.97 7.83
N ILE A 163 -4.41 3.10 7.70
CA ILE A 163 -2.96 3.16 7.45
C ILE A 163 -2.20 2.46 8.59
N LYS A 164 -2.55 2.73 9.86
CA LYS A 164 -1.93 2.07 11.02
C LYS A 164 -2.15 0.56 11.02
N ASN A 165 -3.36 0.11 10.68
CA ASN A 165 -3.66 -1.32 10.58
C ASN A 165 -2.86 -1.99 9.46
N GLU A 166 -2.74 -1.34 8.32
CA GLU A 166 -1.94 -1.82 7.20
C GLU A 166 -0.45 -1.87 7.53
N PHE A 167 0.07 -0.84 8.20
CA PHE A 167 1.44 -0.81 8.68
C PHE A 167 1.74 -1.96 9.66
N ASN A 168 0.84 -2.23 10.60
CA ASN A 168 1.00 -3.32 11.58
C ASN A 168 0.90 -4.72 10.96
N SER A 169 0.42 -4.84 9.73
CA SER A 169 0.30 -6.11 8.99
C SER A 169 1.49 -6.41 8.08
N LEU A 170 2.49 -5.53 8.01
CA LEU A 170 3.69 -5.69 7.18
C LEU A 170 4.67 -6.68 7.78
#